data_49b2c8f93a2035df0d5a107bbc8431e7
#
_entry.id   49b2c8f93a2035df0d5a107bbc8431e7
#
_cell.length_a   1.000
_cell.length_b   1.000
_cell.length_c   1.000
_cell.angle_alpha   90.00
_cell.angle_beta   90.00
_cell.angle_gamma   90.00
#
_symmetry.space_group_name_H-M   'P 1'
#
loop_
_entity.id
_entity.type
_entity.pdbx_description
1 polymer ?
#
loop_
_entity_poly.entity_id
_entity_poly.type
_entity_poly.pdbx_seq_one_letter_code
_entity_poly.pdbx_strand_id
1 'polypeptide(L)'
;MKIAFVWQGVSGRYGFWKDGLYSAMKHIEEKHEVRYIEPWEEVMPDEIVLYWESACTINGKDGENYKRIQQLPNKKALLFAGGPVQKEWFFNFDHVFVEGEFNKQELYALDISCSIAFGVNEEIFFPEKQQKTIDGFMQATFAGWKRQGLFAEALGNKGVLCGRYQEEDQAAWLDSERAFRLPELPAEAVSKLINASHTVVNTSAYWGGGQRCTLEAMACNVPVIVMSDSPKNVEFVAESGAGIVCDPNADSIRNAMEQVKGKDMVGRDYIMSKWTSKHYADNLLKFIENA
;
A
#
# COMPACT_ATOMS: atom_id res chain seq x y z
N MET A 1 -4.12 -16.68 21.58
CA MET A 1 -4.11 -17.61 20.43
C MET A 1 -2.75 -17.54 19.79
N LYS A 2 -2.37 -18.58 19.01
CA LYS A 2 -1.15 -18.59 18.22
C LYS A 2 -1.47 -18.22 16.78
N ILE A 3 -0.66 -17.36 16.19
CA ILE A 3 -0.87 -16.81 14.84
C ILE A 3 0.43 -17.01 14.04
N ALA A 4 0.32 -17.58 12.86
CA ALA A 4 1.37 -17.55 11.86
C ALA A 4 1.08 -16.41 10.88
N PHE A 5 1.88 -15.35 10.92
CA PHE A 5 1.88 -14.33 9.89
C PHE A 5 2.83 -14.75 8.78
N VAL A 6 2.27 -15.03 7.62
CA VAL A 6 2.98 -15.58 6.46
C VAL A 6 3.15 -14.51 5.41
N TRP A 7 4.39 -14.20 5.04
CA TRP A 7 4.69 -13.27 3.97
C TRP A 7 6.09 -13.50 3.41
N GLN A 8 6.21 -13.53 2.10
CA GLN A 8 7.51 -13.66 1.43
C GLN A 8 8.37 -12.39 1.63
N GLY A 9 9.51 -12.57 2.29
CA GLY A 9 10.42 -11.49 2.66
C GLY A 9 10.19 -10.94 4.06
N VAL A 10 9.39 -11.62 4.90
CA VAL A 10 9.16 -11.21 6.30
C VAL A 10 10.46 -11.12 7.10
N SER A 11 11.42 -11.99 6.83
CA SER A 11 12.72 -12.03 7.50
C SER A 11 13.62 -10.82 7.20
N GLY A 12 13.43 -10.13 6.07
CA GLY A 12 14.32 -9.06 5.63
C GLY A 12 13.70 -7.68 5.43
N ARG A 13 12.42 -7.61 5.07
CA ARG A 13 11.78 -6.35 4.64
C ARG A 13 10.73 -5.82 5.60
N TYR A 14 10.09 -6.68 6.34
CA TYR A 14 8.98 -6.33 7.19
C TYR A 14 9.35 -5.22 8.21
N GLY A 15 10.45 -5.41 8.93
CA GLY A 15 10.96 -4.42 9.87
C GLY A 15 11.57 -3.17 9.22
N PHE A 16 11.92 -3.24 7.93
CA PHE A 16 12.46 -2.10 7.19
C PHE A 16 11.35 -1.13 6.77
N TRP A 17 10.22 -1.66 6.31
CA TRP A 17 9.14 -0.81 5.83
C TRP A 17 8.31 -0.19 6.94
N LYS A 18 8.15 -0.87 8.08
CA LYS A 18 7.38 -0.42 9.24
C LYS A 18 6.06 0.28 8.86
N ASP A 19 5.38 -0.26 7.87
CA ASP A 19 4.13 0.29 7.34
C ASP A 19 2.93 0.04 8.29
N GLY A 20 1.72 0.34 7.82
CA GLY A 20 0.50 0.14 8.59
C GLY A 20 0.27 -1.31 9.02
N LEU A 21 0.64 -2.29 8.16
CA LEU A 21 0.54 -3.72 8.49
C LEU A 21 1.53 -4.10 9.60
N TYR A 22 2.77 -3.62 9.51
CA TYR A 22 3.75 -3.83 10.58
C TYR A 22 3.24 -3.34 11.93
N SER A 23 2.74 -2.12 11.99
CA SER A 23 2.21 -1.54 13.23
C SER A 23 0.94 -2.26 13.70
N ALA A 24 0.05 -2.66 12.78
CA ALA A 24 -1.14 -3.46 13.12
C ALA A 24 -0.77 -4.80 13.75
N MET A 25 0.25 -5.49 13.22
CA MET A 25 0.72 -6.76 13.80
C MET A 25 1.33 -6.55 15.21
N LYS A 26 1.97 -5.39 15.48
CA LYS A 26 2.42 -5.06 16.85
C LYS A 26 1.28 -4.94 17.85
N HIS A 27 0.15 -4.34 17.45
CA HIS A 27 -1.05 -4.33 18.28
C HIS A 27 -1.63 -5.73 18.52
N ILE A 28 -1.52 -6.63 17.53
CA ILE A 28 -1.96 -8.03 17.68
C ILE A 28 -1.04 -8.79 18.64
N GLU A 29 0.28 -8.56 18.60
CA GLU A 29 1.27 -9.15 19.52
C GLU A 29 1.01 -8.80 20.99
N GLU A 30 0.37 -7.69 21.29
CA GLU A 30 -0.01 -7.33 22.67
C GLU A 30 -0.95 -8.34 23.33
N LYS A 31 -1.72 -9.09 22.53
CA LYS A 31 -2.77 -10.02 22.99
C LYS A 31 -2.54 -11.48 22.58
N HIS A 32 -1.76 -11.71 21.56
CA HIS A 32 -1.59 -13.02 20.91
C HIS A 32 -0.11 -13.33 20.66
N GLU A 33 0.22 -14.61 20.65
CA GLU A 33 1.54 -15.08 20.22
C GLU A 33 1.60 -15.07 18.69
N VAL A 34 2.51 -14.27 18.10
CA VAL A 34 2.66 -14.14 16.65
C VAL A 34 4.02 -14.66 16.23
N ARG A 35 4.01 -15.56 15.25
CA ARG A 35 5.20 -16.06 14.58
C ARG A 35 5.23 -15.56 13.14
N TYR A 36 6.33 -14.95 12.75
CA TYR A 36 6.57 -14.43 11.41
C TYR A 36 7.33 -15.45 10.60
N ILE A 37 6.75 -15.91 9.50
CA ILE A 37 7.31 -17.00 8.71
C ILE A 37 7.26 -16.73 7.21
N GLU A 38 8.23 -17.29 6.51
CA GLU A 38 8.23 -17.32 5.04
C GLU A 38 7.22 -18.35 4.52
N PRO A 39 6.66 -18.19 3.30
CA PRO A 39 5.63 -19.09 2.78
C PRO A 39 6.06 -20.55 2.62
N TRP A 40 7.35 -20.86 2.65
CA TRP A 40 7.88 -22.24 2.58
C TRP A 40 8.15 -22.86 3.96
N GLU A 41 8.02 -22.10 5.04
CA GLU A 41 8.21 -22.62 6.41
C GLU A 41 6.96 -23.36 6.90
N GLU A 42 7.14 -24.20 7.91
CA GLU A 42 6.07 -25.00 8.48
C GLU A 42 5.11 -24.16 9.32
N VAL A 43 3.82 -24.34 9.08
CA VAL A 43 2.72 -23.80 9.90
C VAL A 43 2.28 -24.88 10.89
N MET A 44 2.21 -24.54 12.19
CA MET A 44 1.79 -25.50 13.21
C MET A 44 0.27 -25.73 13.18
N PRO A 45 -0.22 -26.92 13.52
CA PRO A 45 -1.65 -27.27 13.42
C PRO A 45 -2.58 -26.39 14.27
N ASP A 46 -2.08 -25.78 15.35
CA ASP A 46 -2.82 -24.94 16.29
C ASP A 46 -2.69 -23.42 15.99
N GLU A 47 -2.05 -23.05 14.88
CA GLU A 47 -1.91 -21.66 14.47
C GLU A 47 -3.06 -21.22 13.54
N ILE A 48 -3.52 -19.97 13.74
CA ILE A 48 -4.33 -19.24 12.75
C ILE A 48 -3.38 -18.60 11.75
N VAL A 49 -3.66 -18.72 10.46
CA VAL A 49 -2.82 -18.19 9.40
C VAL A 49 -3.33 -16.85 8.92
N LEU A 50 -2.50 -15.83 8.97
CA LEU A 50 -2.69 -14.57 8.26
C LEU A 50 -1.67 -14.52 7.12
N TYR A 51 -2.11 -14.67 5.90
CA TYR A 51 -1.25 -14.70 4.72
C TYR A 51 -1.39 -13.42 3.90
N TRP A 52 -0.31 -12.64 3.79
CA TRP A 52 -0.27 -11.46 2.94
C TRP A 52 0.27 -11.79 1.56
N GLU A 53 -0.49 -11.46 0.51
CA GLU A 53 -0.08 -11.74 -0.85
C GLU A 53 -0.74 -10.82 -1.89
N SER A 54 -0.14 -10.75 -3.07
CA SER A 54 -0.63 -9.98 -4.22
C SER A 54 -0.83 -10.85 -5.46
N ALA A 55 -1.66 -10.40 -6.38
CA ALA A 55 -1.90 -11.08 -7.66
C ALA A 55 -0.62 -11.34 -8.47
N CYS A 56 0.37 -10.45 -8.37
CA CYS A 56 1.64 -10.61 -9.10
C CYS A 56 2.40 -11.86 -8.64
N THR A 57 2.42 -12.12 -7.34
CA THR A 57 3.09 -13.30 -6.77
C THR A 57 2.29 -14.57 -7.02
N ILE A 58 0.96 -14.52 -6.87
CA ILE A 58 0.08 -15.68 -7.11
C ILE A 58 0.24 -16.22 -8.53
N ASN A 59 0.37 -15.34 -9.53
CA ASN A 59 0.60 -15.71 -10.93
C ASN A 59 2.07 -15.93 -11.29
N GLY A 60 2.98 -15.64 -10.40
CA GLY A 60 4.42 -15.66 -10.63
C GLY A 60 5.09 -16.98 -10.27
N LYS A 61 6.42 -16.91 -10.15
CA LYS A 61 7.29 -18.05 -9.80
C LYS A 61 6.96 -18.69 -8.44
N ASP A 62 6.32 -17.94 -7.56
CA ASP A 62 6.01 -18.33 -6.18
C ASP A 62 4.57 -18.86 -6.00
N GLY A 63 3.84 -19.06 -7.09
CA GLY A 63 2.47 -19.59 -7.07
C GLY A 63 2.32 -20.96 -6.40
N GLU A 64 3.40 -21.76 -6.31
CA GLU A 64 3.40 -23.03 -5.58
C GLU A 64 3.30 -22.82 -4.06
N ASN A 65 4.00 -21.81 -3.52
CA ASN A 65 3.90 -21.46 -2.11
C ASN A 65 2.49 -20.97 -1.76
N TYR A 66 1.88 -20.22 -2.65
CA TYR A 66 0.49 -19.79 -2.51
C TYR A 66 -0.46 -20.99 -2.42
N LYS A 67 -0.36 -21.94 -3.35
CA LYS A 67 -1.17 -23.16 -3.35
C LYS A 67 -0.97 -23.98 -2.09
N ARG A 68 0.26 -24.07 -1.61
CA ARG A 68 0.58 -24.77 -0.36
C ARG A 68 -0.18 -24.16 0.82
N ILE A 69 -0.10 -22.83 1.00
CA ILE A 69 -0.81 -22.13 2.08
C ILE A 69 -2.33 -22.26 1.90
N GLN A 70 -2.84 -22.13 0.68
CA GLN A 70 -4.26 -22.29 0.38
C GLN A 70 -4.81 -23.67 0.78
N GLN A 71 -4.00 -24.74 0.71
CA GLN A 71 -4.38 -26.11 1.01
C GLN A 71 -4.21 -26.51 2.49
N LEU A 72 -3.61 -25.66 3.32
CA LEU A 72 -3.48 -25.96 4.76
C LEU A 72 -4.86 -26.16 5.41
N PRO A 73 -4.99 -27.10 6.37
CA PRO A 73 -6.23 -27.29 7.10
C PRO A 73 -6.51 -26.23 8.16
N ASN A 74 -5.53 -25.39 8.45
CA ASN A 74 -5.63 -24.31 9.44
C ASN A 74 -6.74 -23.33 9.12
N LYS A 75 -7.33 -22.71 10.15
CA LYS A 75 -8.13 -21.49 9.96
C LYS A 75 -7.23 -20.40 9.39
N LYS A 76 -7.62 -19.80 8.26
CA LYS A 76 -6.75 -18.88 7.53
C LYS A 76 -7.49 -17.75 6.83
N ALA A 77 -6.87 -16.57 6.85
CA ALA A 77 -7.29 -15.43 6.08
C ALA A 77 -6.21 -14.99 5.08
N LEU A 78 -6.65 -14.53 3.92
CA LEU A 78 -5.81 -13.88 2.93
C LEU A 78 -5.91 -12.37 3.11
N LEU A 79 -4.76 -11.70 3.28
CA LEU A 79 -4.63 -10.25 3.20
C LEU A 79 -4.21 -9.92 1.76
N PHE A 80 -5.18 -9.61 0.90
CA PHE A 80 -4.97 -9.45 -0.52
C PHE A 80 -4.58 -8.01 -0.88
N ALA A 81 -3.33 -7.83 -1.27
CA ALA A 81 -2.75 -6.52 -1.61
C ALA A 81 -3.14 -6.01 -3.02
N GLY A 82 -4.12 -6.63 -3.65
CA GLY A 82 -4.66 -6.19 -4.92
C GLY A 82 -3.96 -6.72 -6.16
N GLY A 83 -4.38 -6.23 -7.32
CA GLY A 83 -4.03 -6.69 -8.66
C GLY A 83 -5.25 -7.26 -9.37
N PRO A 84 -5.09 -7.82 -10.59
CA PRO A 84 -6.17 -8.53 -11.27
C PRO A 84 -6.69 -9.69 -10.40
N VAL A 85 -7.99 -9.91 -10.37
CA VAL A 85 -8.60 -10.94 -9.53
C VAL A 85 -9.06 -12.14 -10.36
N GLN A 86 -8.86 -13.36 -9.81
CA GLN A 86 -9.44 -14.61 -10.32
C GLN A 86 -10.09 -15.32 -9.14
N LYS A 87 -11.32 -15.82 -9.35
CA LYS A 87 -12.14 -16.39 -8.25
C LYS A 87 -11.44 -17.55 -7.53
N GLU A 88 -10.73 -18.38 -8.26
CA GLU A 88 -10.03 -19.56 -7.74
C GLU A 88 -8.94 -19.24 -6.73
N TRP A 89 -8.39 -18.03 -6.75
CA TRP A 89 -7.38 -17.63 -5.80
C TRP A 89 -7.91 -17.51 -4.37
N PHE A 90 -9.19 -17.31 -4.19
CA PHE A 90 -9.79 -17.07 -2.89
C PHE A 90 -10.40 -18.34 -2.27
N PHE A 91 -10.40 -19.46 -3.00
CA PHE A 91 -10.91 -20.71 -2.47
C PHE A 91 -10.08 -21.22 -1.28
N ASN A 92 -10.77 -21.87 -0.35
CA ASN A 92 -10.19 -22.45 0.88
C ASN A 92 -9.60 -21.43 1.87
N PHE A 93 -9.77 -20.13 1.68
CA PHE A 93 -9.60 -19.15 2.75
C PHE A 93 -10.93 -18.97 3.47
N ASP A 94 -10.88 -18.94 4.80
CA ASP A 94 -12.07 -18.70 5.63
C ASP A 94 -12.50 -17.23 5.57
N HIS A 95 -11.54 -16.33 5.26
CA HIS A 95 -11.81 -14.91 5.07
C HIS A 95 -10.78 -14.25 4.13
N VAL A 96 -11.22 -13.17 3.48
CA VAL A 96 -10.35 -12.33 2.64
C VAL A 96 -10.43 -10.89 3.12
N PHE A 97 -9.27 -10.30 3.36
CA PHE A 97 -9.13 -8.88 3.63
C PHE A 97 -8.60 -8.14 2.40
N VAL A 98 -9.12 -6.95 2.17
CA VAL A 98 -8.74 -6.07 1.06
C VAL A 98 -8.40 -4.67 1.54
N GLU A 99 -7.74 -3.88 0.69
CA GLU A 99 -7.19 -2.58 1.06
C GLU A 99 -8.19 -1.40 0.96
N GLY A 100 -9.33 -1.57 0.29
CA GLY A 100 -10.31 -0.50 0.10
C GLY A 100 -11.64 -0.98 -0.46
N GLU A 101 -12.60 -0.07 -0.55
CA GLU A 101 -13.97 -0.38 -0.99
C GLU A 101 -14.00 -0.82 -2.46
N PHE A 102 -13.16 -0.22 -3.31
CA PHE A 102 -13.05 -0.65 -4.71
C PHE A 102 -12.69 -2.13 -4.82
N ASN A 103 -11.65 -2.60 -4.10
CA ASN A 103 -11.28 -4.02 -4.09
C ASN A 103 -12.37 -4.92 -3.52
N LYS A 104 -13.09 -4.44 -2.52
CA LYS A 104 -14.20 -5.16 -1.92
C LYS A 104 -15.33 -5.37 -2.93
N GLN A 105 -15.66 -4.37 -3.73
CA GLN A 105 -16.65 -4.48 -4.80
C GLN A 105 -16.20 -5.43 -5.91
N GLU A 106 -14.91 -5.42 -6.31
CA GLU A 106 -14.37 -6.39 -7.27
C GLU A 106 -14.58 -7.83 -6.81
N LEU A 107 -14.34 -8.13 -5.52
CA LEU A 107 -14.51 -9.47 -4.95
C LEU A 107 -15.98 -9.85 -4.80
N TYR A 108 -16.84 -8.92 -4.40
CA TYR A 108 -18.29 -9.17 -4.34
C TYR A 108 -18.88 -9.49 -5.71
N ALA A 109 -18.37 -8.89 -6.78
CA ALA A 109 -18.78 -9.25 -8.15
C ALA A 109 -18.41 -10.69 -8.55
N LEU A 110 -17.52 -11.34 -7.79
CA LEU A 110 -17.15 -12.75 -7.92
C LEU A 110 -17.80 -13.66 -6.88
N ASP A 111 -18.77 -13.17 -6.11
CA ASP A 111 -19.41 -13.85 -4.96
C ASP A 111 -18.40 -14.22 -3.84
N ILE A 112 -17.38 -13.41 -3.62
CA ILE A 112 -16.40 -13.62 -2.57
C ILE A 112 -16.68 -12.64 -1.43
N SER A 113 -17.00 -13.19 -0.25
CA SER A 113 -17.18 -12.39 0.96
C SER A 113 -15.81 -11.90 1.45
N CYS A 114 -15.69 -10.61 1.69
CA CYS A 114 -14.46 -9.99 2.18
C CYS A 114 -14.75 -8.77 3.06
N SER A 115 -13.75 -8.33 3.79
CA SER A 115 -13.80 -7.09 4.55
C SER A 115 -12.55 -6.25 4.34
N ILE A 116 -12.63 -4.96 4.67
CA ILE A 116 -11.49 -4.06 4.57
C ILE A 116 -10.63 -4.21 5.82
N ALA A 117 -9.34 -4.44 5.61
CA ALA A 117 -8.31 -4.31 6.64
C ALA A 117 -7.08 -3.67 6.00
N PHE A 118 -6.91 -2.38 6.25
CA PHE A 118 -5.82 -1.57 5.74
C PHE A 118 -5.60 -0.36 6.65
N GLY A 119 -4.40 0.23 6.59
CA GLY A 119 -4.11 1.40 7.41
C GLY A 119 -2.68 1.89 7.25
N VAL A 120 -2.37 2.95 7.95
CA VAL A 120 -1.08 3.63 7.97
C VAL A 120 -0.47 3.50 9.35
N ASN A 121 0.85 3.48 9.43
CA ASN A 121 1.58 3.66 10.68
C ASN A 121 1.59 5.16 11.04
N GLU A 122 0.58 5.60 11.77
CA GLU A 122 0.37 7.00 12.14
C GLU A 122 1.39 7.54 13.15
N GLU A 123 2.21 6.66 13.76
CA GLU A 123 3.32 7.04 14.63
C GLU A 123 4.55 7.48 13.84
N ILE A 124 4.71 6.99 12.61
CA ILE A 124 5.80 7.38 11.70
C ILE A 124 5.33 8.44 10.72
N PHE A 125 4.12 8.27 10.16
CA PHE A 125 3.56 9.21 9.19
C PHE A 125 2.65 10.21 9.89
N PHE A 126 3.20 11.37 10.23
CA PHE A 126 2.49 12.47 10.88
C PHE A 126 3.03 13.82 10.38
N PRO A 127 2.27 14.91 10.54
CA PRO A 127 2.71 16.23 10.10
C PRO A 127 3.90 16.72 10.91
N GLU A 128 4.99 17.04 10.22
CA GLU A 128 6.16 17.68 10.80
C GLU A 128 6.28 19.15 10.31
N LYS A 129 6.72 20.05 11.20
CA LYS A 129 7.07 21.41 10.78
C LYS A 129 8.40 21.38 10.05
N GLN A 130 8.33 21.25 8.73
CA GLN A 130 9.49 21.17 7.86
C GLN A 130 9.36 22.14 6.69
N GLN A 131 10.50 22.72 6.26
CA GLN A 131 10.54 23.53 5.05
C GLN A 131 10.23 22.65 3.83
N LYS A 132 9.29 23.08 3.01
CA LYS A 132 8.98 22.42 1.74
C LYS A 132 10.07 22.74 0.71
N THR A 133 10.82 21.72 0.29
CA THR A 133 11.96 21.84 -0.65
C THR A 133 11.82 20.97 -1.88
N ILE A 134 10.80 20.10 -1.90
CA ILE A 134 10.50 19.16 -2.99
C ILE A 134 9.16 19.54 -3.59
N ASP A 135 9.10 19.81 -4.89
CA ASP A 135 7.84 20.18 -5.53
C ASP A 135 6.86 19.00 -5.54
N GLY A 136 7.32 17.82 -5.93
CA GLY A 136 6.53 16.59 -5.89
C GLY A 136 7.34 15.35 -5.52
N PHE A 137 6.76 14.47 -4.74
CA PHE A 137 7.34 13.21 -4.31
C PHE A 137 6.50 12.02 -4.76
N MET A 138 7.15 10.93 -5.14
CA MET A 138 6.49 9.65 -5.41
C MET A 138 7.30 8.51 -4.80
N GLN A 139 6.64 7.68 -4.01
CA GLN A 139 7.18 6.42 -3.52
C GLN A 139 6.53 5.25 -4.25
N ALA A 140 7.31 4.47 -4.98
CA ALA A 140 6.84 3.26 -5.64
C ALA A 140 8.01 2.36 -6.06
N THR A 141 7.80 1.05 -6.09
CA THR A 141 8.68 0.15 -6.87
C THR A 141 8.73 0.64 -8.30
N PHE A 142 9.90 0.68 -8.92
CA PHE A 142 10.01 1.02 -10.34
C PHE A 142 9.39 -0.10 -11.17
N ALA A 143 8.29 0.20 -11.85
CA ALA A 143 7.52 -0.75 -12.64
C ALA A 143 6.64 -0.03 -13.66
N GLY A 144 6.41 -0.61 -14.82
CA GLY A 144 5.67 0.01 -15.91
C GLY A 144 4.28 0.52 -15.51
N TRP A 145 3.55 -0.23 -14.68
CA TRP A 145 2.23 0.17 -14.17
C TRP A 145 2.25 1.29 -13.12
N LYS A 146 3.43 1.65 -12.60
CA LYS A 146 3.60 2.81 -11.71
C LYS A 146 3.78 4.11 -12.48
N ARG A 147 4.13 4.04 -13.77
CA ARG A 147 4.25 5.18 -14.69
C ARG A 147 5.18 6.29 -14.18
N GLN A 148 6.36 5.92 -13.63
CA GLN A 148 7.36 6.89 -13.17
C GLN A 148 7.82 7.83 -14.28
N GLY A 149 7.83 7.39 -15.55
CA GLY A 149 8.10 8.24 -16.71
C GLY A 149 7.13 9.42 -16.81
N LEU A 150 5.84 9.21 -16.56
CA LEU A 150 4.84 10.26 -16.53
C LEU A 150 5.11 11.28 -15.41
N PHE A 151 5.47 10.81 -14.21
CA PHE A 151 5.91 11.69 -13.11
C PHE A 151 7.13 12.51 -13.52
N ALA A 152 8.14 11.89 -14.10
CA ALA A 152 9.38 12.54 -14.52
C ALA A 152 9.16 13.54 -15.68
N GLU A 153 8.24 13.25 -16.60
CA GLU A 153 7.82 14.19 -17.65
C GLU A 153 7.13 15.41 -17.07
N ALA A 154 6.29 15.23 -16.05
CA ALA A 154 5.55 16.33 -15.44
C ALA A 154 6.45 17.25 -14.59
N LEU A 155 7.36 16.72 -13.80
CA LEU A 155 8.11 17.45 -12.78
C LEU A 155 9.59 17.68 -13.13
N GLY A 156 10.19 16.83 -13.93
CA GLY A 156 11.63 16.87 -14.22
C GLY A 156 12.47 16.81 -12.93
N ASN A 157 13.52 17.60 -12.85
CA ASN A 157 14.45 17.65 -11.70
C ASN A 157 13.84 18.24 -10.41
N LYS A 158 12.59 18.71 -10.43
CA LYS A 158 11.83 19.15 -9.24
C LYS A 158 11.09 18.01 -8.56
N GLY A 159 11.00 16.86 -9.22
CA GLY A 159 10.39 15.65 -8.70
C GLY A 159 11.42 14.71 -8.08
N VAL A 160 11.03 14.09 -6.96
CA VAL A 160 11.82 13.05 -6.28
C VAL A 160 11.07 11.74 -6.33
N LEU A 161 11.69 10.72 -6.89
CA LEU A 161 11.23 9.34 -6.93
C LEU A 161 12.01 8.52 -5.91
N CYS A 162 11.32 7.70 -5.13
CA CYS A 162 11.92 6.78 -4.17
C CYS A 162 11.32 5.39 -4.33
N GLY A 163 12.16 4.36 -4.43
CA GLY A 163 11.62 3.02 -4.51
C GLY A 163 12.62 1.94 -4.88
N ARG A 164 12.12 0.71 -4.86
CA ARG A 164 12.90 -0.46 -5.23
C ARG A 164 13.05 -0.54 -6.74
N TYR A 165 14.28 -0.73 -7.18
CA TYR A 165 14.62 -1.08 -8.56
C TYR A 165 14.76 -2.61 -8.68
N GLN A 166 14.22 -3.17 -9.74
CA GLN A 166 14.40 -4.56 -10.17
C GLN A 166 14.85 -4.57 -11.63
N GLU A 167 15.71 -5.52 -11.99
CA GLU A 167 16.27 -5.58 -13.37
C GLU A 167 15.20 -5.73 -14.45
N GLU A 168 14.14 -6.48 -14.18
CA GLU A 168 13.00 -6.65 -15.06
C GLU A 168 12.23 -5.35 -15.34
N ASP A 169 12.40 -4.32 -14.50
CA ASP A 169 11.75 -3.03 -14.60
C ASP A 169 12.67 -1.92 -15.13
N GLN A 170 13.74 -2.29 -15.83
CA GLN A 170 14.74 -1.36 -16.36
C GLN A 170 14.12 -0.23 -17.20
N ALA A 171 13.08 -0.52 -18.00
CA ALA A 171 12.41 0.50 -18.80
C ALA A 171 11.82 1.62 -17.92
N ALA A 172 11.10 1.28 -16.84
CA ALA A 172 10.53 2.25 -15.92
C ALA A 172 11.60 3.11 -15.22
N TRP A 173 12.76 2.51 -14.95
CA TRP A 173 13.93 3.25 -14.42
C TRP A 173 14.47 4.25 -15.43
N LEU A 174 14.67 3.85 -16.68
CA LEU A 174 15.19 4.72 -17.74
C LEU A 174 14.20 5.84 -18.07
N ASP A 175 12.92 5.54 -18.19
CA ASP A 175 11.88 6.54 -18.48
C ASP A 175 11.78 7.62 -17.40
N SER A 176 12.26 7.33 -16.20
CA SER A 176 12.22 8.26 -15.06
C SER A 176 13.50 9.11 -14.88
N GLU A 177 14.46 9.08 -15.81
CA GLU A 177 15.78 9.72 -15.68
C GLU A 177 15.76 11.23 -15.45
N ARG A 178 14.67 11.92 -15.87
CA ARG A 178 14.52 13.37 -15.69
C ARG A 178 14.23 13.77 -14.25
N ALA A 179 13.76 12.85 -13.40
CA ALA A 179 13.50 13.09 -11.99
C ALA A 179 14.71 12.69 -11.13
N PHE A 180 14.79 13.24 -9.93
CA PHE A 180 15.78 12.80 -8.96
C PHE A 180 15.35 11.44 -8.37
N ARG A 181 16.21 10.43 -8.46
CA ARG A 181 15.90 9.06 -8.07
C ARG A 181 16.67 8.64 -6.83
N LEU A 182 15.94 8.12 -5.85
CA LEU A 182 16.46 7.54 -4.61
C LEU A 182 16.19 6.03 -4.57
N PRO A 183 17.04 5.26 -3.92
CA PRO A 183 16.79 3.86 -3.64
C PRO A 183 15.57 3.72 -2.71
N GLU A 184 15.16 2.48 -2.46
CA GLU A 184 14.20 2.17 -1.41
C GLU A 184 14.73 2.65 -0.06
N LEU A 185 13.89 3.34 0.69
CA LEU A 185 14.23 3.95 1.98
C LEU A 185 13.32 3.41 3.10
N PRO A 186 13.79 3.40 4.36
CA PRO A 186 12.96 3.06 5.50
C PRO A 186 11.84 4.08 5.73
N ALA A 187 10.76 3.67 6.40
CA ALA A 187 9.56 4.46 6.59
C ALA A 187 9.82 5.86 7.17
N GLU A 188 10.72 5.96 8.14
CA GLU A 188 11.06 7.25 8.78
C GLU A 188 11.72 8.23 7.80
N ALA A 189 12.54 7.74 6.86
CA ALA A 189 13.13 8.58 5.83
C ALA A 189 12.09 9.00 4.78
N VAL A 190 11.19 8.09 4.42
CA VAL A 190 10.05 8.37 3.52
C VAL A 190 9.14 9.42 4.13
N SER A 191 8.79 9.30 5.41
CA SER A 191 7.97 10.29 6.13
C SER A 191 8.59 11.70 6.07
N LYS A 192 9.91 11.82 6.24
CA LYS A 192 10.63 13.10 6.10
C LYS A 192 10.54 13.66 4.69
N LEU A 193 10.70 12.82 3.66
CA LEU A 193 10.57 13.25 2.25
C LEU A 193 9.15 13.69 1.93
N ILE A 194 8.14 12.99 2.42
CA ILE A 194 6.74 13.41 2.29
C ILE A 194 6.56 14.78 2.95
N ASN A 195 7.00 14.95 4.20
CA ASN A 195 6.89 16.21 4.92
C ASN A 195 7.66 17.37 4.28
N ALA A 196 8.77 17.09 3.57
CA ALA A 196 9.53 18.07 2.79
C ALA A 196 8.91 18.40 1.43
N SER A 197 7.86 17.70 1.01
CA SER A 197 7.25 17.84 -0.31
C SER A 197 6.02 18.73 -0.28
N HIS A 198 5.80 19.51 -1.35
CA HIS A 198 4.56 20.28 -1.53
C HIS A 198 3.38 19.36 -1.83
N THR A 199 3.60 18.26 -2.53
CA THR A 199 2.59 17.25 -2.86
C THR A 199 3.20 15.88 -3.06
N VAL A 200 2.41 14.82 -2.84
CA VAL A 200 2.71 13.46 -3.29
C VAL A 200 1.93 13.16 -4.56
N VAL A 201 2.61 12.73 -5.60
CA VAL A 201 1.98 12.42 -6.90
C VAL A 201 2.02 10.91 -7.12
N ASN A 202 0.87 10.29 -7.17
CA ASN A 202 0.74 8.85 -7.40
C ASN A 202 0.25 8.60 -8.84
N THR A 203 1.18 8.29 -9.74
CA THR A 203 0.89 8.05 -11.16
C THR A 203 0.47 6.60 -11.46
N SER A 204 0.28 5.74 -10.46
CA SER A 204 -0.09 4.33 -10.66
C SER A 204 -1.33 4.18 -11.52
N ALA A 205 -1.28 3.24 -12.48
CA ALA A 205 -2.43 2.84 -13.29
C ALA A 205 -3.42 1.98 -12.47
N TYR A 206 -4.54 1.61 -13.08
CA TYR A 206 -5.62 0.82 -12.48
C TYR A 206 -5.13 -0.36 -11.60
N TRP A 207 -4.23 -1.19 -12.14
CA TRP A 207 -3.66 -2.34 -11.42
C TRP A 207 -2.50 -1.99 -10.50
N GLY A 208 -2.06 -0.75 -10.51
CA GLY A 208 -0.78 -0.35 -9.96
C GLY A 208 -0.73 -0.25 -8.44
N GLY A 209 -1.83 -0.38 -7.72
CA GLY A 209 -1.87 -0.13 -6.28
C GLY A 209 -1.44 1.31 -5.94
N GLY A 210 -0.69 1.48 -4.86
CA GLY A 210 -0.20 2.80 -4.41
C GLY A 210 -1.05 3.42 -3.32
N GLN A 211 -2.07 2.72 -2.84
CA GLN A 211 -2.94 3.18 -1.75
C GLN A 211 -2.12 3.54 -0.51
N ARG A 212 -1.12 2.74 -0.18
CA ARG A 212 -0.25 2.98 0.98
C ARG A 212 0.39 4.38 0.93
N CYS A 213 1.09 4.74 -0.14
CA CYS A 213 1.74 6.05 -0.21
C CYS A 213 0.74 7.21 -0.29
N THR A 214 -0.46 6.99 -0.84
CA THR A 214 -1.56 7.96 -0.81
C THR A 214 -2.02 8.23 0.63
N LEU A 215 -2.27 7.19 1.42
CA LEU A 215 -2.68 7.34 2.82
C LEU A 215 -1.54 7.86 3.72
N GLU A 216 -0.28 7.46 3.48
CA GLU A 216 0.89 7.97 4.19
C GLU A 216 1.06 9.49 3.98
N ALA A 217 0.85 9.98 2.76
CA ALA A 217 0.86 11.41 2.47
C ALA A 217 -0.27 12.15 3.19
N MET A 218 -1.49 11.61 3.16
CA MET A 218 -2.64 12.16 3.88
C MET A 218 -2.40 12.18 5.40
N ALA A 219 -1.77 11.15 5.96
CA ALA A 219 -1.39 11.10 7.37
C ALA A 219 -0.40 12.21 7.75
N CYS A 220 0.45 12.63 6.83
CA CYS A 220 1.38 13.76 6.99
C CYS A 220 0.74 15.13 6.67
N ASN A 221 -0.57 15.22 6.36
CA ASN A 221 -1.23 16.42 5.85
C ASN A 221 -0.55 16.99 4.60
N VAL A 222 -0.03 16.13 3.73
CA VAL A 222 0.52 16.50 2.44
C VAL A 222 -0.51 16.19 1.36
N PRO A 223 -0.91 17.17 0.52
CA PRO A 223 -1.89 16.93 -0.52
C PRO A 223 -1.41 15.86 -1.51
N VAL A 224 -2.35 15.08 -2.04
CA VAL A 224 -2.04 14.05 -3.02
C VAL A 224 -2.63 14.36 -4.39
N ILE A 225 -1.91 13.98 -5.44
CA ILE A 225 -2.42 13.99 -6.82
C ILE A 225 -2.47 12.56 -7.29
N VAL A 226 -3.64 12.10 -7.71
CA VAL A 226 -3.87 10.74 -8.19
C VAL A 226 -4.49 10.74 -9.58
N MET A 227 -4.28 9.68 -10.33
CA MET A 227 -4.78 9.57 -11.71
C MET A 227 -6.21 9.08 -11.74
N SER A 228 -7.03 9.65 -12.64
CA SER A 228 -8.45 9.33 -12.80
C SER A 228 -8.70 7.86 -13.17
N ASP A 229 -7.73 7.19 -13.79
CA ASP A 229 -7.76 5.77 -14.13
C ASP A 229 -7.23 4.84 -13.03
N SER A 230 -7.06 5.35 -11.80
CA SER A 230 -6.65 4.60 -10.62
C SER A 230 -7.74 4.61 -9.54
N PRO A 231 -8.85 3.86 -9.71
CA PRO A 231 -10.03 3.96 -8.86
C PRO A 231 -9.72 3.72 -7.38
N LYS A 232 -8.76 2.85 -7.07
CA LYS A 232 -8.31 2.56 -5.70
C LYS A 232 -7.72 3.78 -4.96
N ASN A 233 -7.10 4.70 -5.70
CA ASN A 233 -6.57 5.93 -5.12
C ASN A 233 -7.59 7.07 -5.18
N VAL A 234 -8.44 7.06 -6.22
CA VAL A 234 -9.52 8.04 -6.38
C VAL A 234 -10.50 7.99 -5.21
N GLU A 235 -10.85 6.78 -4.71
CA GLU A 235 -11.78 6.64 -3.57
C GLU A 235 -11.28 7.40 -2.33
N PHE A 236 -10.00 7.29 -1.99
CA PHE A 236 -9.43 7.99 -0.82
C PHE A 236 -9.43 9.51 -0.98
N VAL A 237 -9.12 10.00 -2.18
CA VAL A 237 -9.14 11.44 -2.48
C VAL A 237 -10.57 11.98 -2.46
N ALA A 238 -11.52 11.25 -3.05
CA ALA A 238 -12.93 11.64 -3.10
C ALA A 238 -13.56 11.71 -1.70
N GLU A 239 -13.23 10.76 -0.83
CA GLU A 239 -13.78 10.74 0.53
C GLU A 239 -13.12 11.76 1.48
N SER A 240 -11.81 11.95 1.35
CA SER A 240 -11.06 12.84 2.27
C SER A 240 -11.06 14.29 1.85
N GLY A 241 -11.19 14.59 0.56
CA GLY A 241 -10.94 15.93 0.00
C GLY A 241 -9.46 16.35 0.09
N ALA A 242 -8.54 15.45 0.45
CA ALA A 242 -7.13 15.77 0.71
C ALA A 242 -6.25 15.74 -0.54
N GLY A 243 -6.82 15.94 -1.74
CA GLY A 243 -6.04 15.87 -2.97
C GLY A 243 -6.82 16.25 -4.21
N ILE A 244 -6.20 15.99 -5.35
CA ILE A 244 -6.77 16.25 -6.69
C ILE A 244 -6.71 14.97 -7.51
N VAL A 245 -7.80 14.66 -8.20
CA VAL A 245 -7.86 13.63 -9.24
C VAL A 245 -7.64 14.33 -10.59
N CYS A 246 -6.69 13.85 -11.39
CA CYS A 246 -6.41 14.40 -12.70
C CYS A 246 -6.23 13.32 -13.77
N ASP A 247 -6.26 13.69 -15.04
CA ASP A 247 -6.01 12.77 -16.12
C ASP A 247 -4.54 12.30 -16.15
N PRO A 248 -4.27 11.07 -16.61
CA PRO A 248 -2.93 10.49 -16.63
C PRO A 248 -2.05 11.06 -17.75
N ASN A 249 -1.78 12.35 -17.71
CA ASN A 249 -0.86 13.06 -18.61
C ASN A 249 -0.10 14.16 -17.87
N ALA A 250 1.06 14.54 -18.39
CA ALA A 250 1.97 15.47 -17.72
C ALA A 250 1.39 16.87 -17.53
N ASP A 251 0.59 17.37 -18.48
CA ASP A 251 -0.03 18.69 -18.37
C ASP A 251 -1.08 18.73 -17.27
N SER A 252 -1.91 17.70 -17.17
CA SER A 252 -2.90 17.56 -16.11
C SER A 252 -2.26 17.50 -14.72
N ILE A 253 -1.13 16.76 -14.60
CA ILE A 253 -0.37 16.72 -13.34
C ILE A 253 0.17 18.11 -13.01
N ARG A 254 0.81 18.82 -13.95
CA ARG A 254 1.30 20.19 -13.74
C ARG A 254 0.19 21.13 -13.30
N ASN A 255 -0.96 21.07 -13.95
CA ASN A 255 -2.13 21.89 -13.58
C ASN A 255 -2.65 21.53 -12.18
N ALA A 256 -2.70 20.27 -11.81
CA ALA A 256 -3.09 19.83 -10.47
C ALA A 256 -2.10 20.31 -9.40
N MET A 257 -0.79 20.28 -9.69
CA MET A 257 0.24 20.81 -8.79
C MET A 257 0.06 22.32 -8.53
N GLU A 258 -0.27 23.12 -9.54
CA GLU A 258 -0.58 24.54 -9.32
C GLU A 258 -1.85 24.73 -8.48
N GLN A 259 -2.83 23.85 -8.63
CA GLN A 259 -4.08 23.92 -7.87
C GLN A 259 -3.90 23.55 -6.38
N VAL A 260 -2.97 22.69 -6.01
CA VAL A 260 -2.72 22.32 -4.60
C VAL A 260 -1.88 23.37 -3.87
N LYS A 261 -1.14 24.23 -4.58
CA LYS A 261 -0.33 25.27 -3.97
C LYS A 261 -1.18 26.24 -3.14
N GLY A 262 -0.81 26.37 -1.87
CA GLY A 262 -1.49 27.29 -0.95
C GLY A 262 -2.88 26.85 -0.48
N LYS A 263 -3.27 25.61 -0.75
CA LYS A 263 -4.49 25.02 -0.19
C LYS A 263 -4.17 24.16 1.01
N ASP A 264 -4.87 24.38 2.11
CA ASP A 264 -4.88 23.47 3.25
C ASP A 264 -5.76 22.26 2.91
N MET A 265 -5.11 21.21 2.39
CA MET A 265 -5.76 19.94 2.15
C MET A 265 -5.41 18.98 3.29
N VAL A 266 -6.25 18.94 4.31
CA VAL A 266 -6.00 18.20 5.55
C VAL A 266 -6.54 16.77 5.43
N GLY A 267 -5.63 15.81 5.25
CA GLY A 267 -5.98 14.39 5.14
C GLY A 267 -5.91 13.62 6.46
N ARG A 268 -5.20 14.15 7.47
CA ARG A 268 -4.93 13.40 8.70
C ARG A 268 -6.19 13.03 9.47
N ASP A 269 -7.17 13.93 9.58
CA ASP A 269 -8.41 13.62 10.30
C ASP A 269 -9.16 12.43 9.67
N TYR A 270 -9.15 12.35 8.35
CA TYR A 270 -9.68 11.20 7.62
C TYR A 270 -8.90 9.90 7.97
N ILE A 271 -7.57 9.96 8.01
CA ILE A 271 -6.74 8.82 8.41
C ILE A 271 -7.04 8.41 9.86
N MET A 272 -7.04 9.38 10.78
CA MET A 272 -7.27 9.10 12.20
C MET A 272 -8.66 8.54 12.48
N SER A 273 -9.64 8.81 11.64
CA SER A 273 -11.02 8.34 11.81
C SER A 273 -11.22 6.85 11.48
N LYS A 274 -10.42 6.27 10.55
CA LYS A 274 -10.67 4.89 10.06
C LYS A 274 -9.49 4.15 9.43
N TRP A 275 -8.32 4.79 9.27
CA TRP A 275 -7.19 4.22 8.53
C TRP A 275 -5.89 4.16 9.32
N THR A 276 -5.95 4.14 10.66
CA THR A 276 -4.77 3.94 11.51
C THR A 276 -4.37 2.46 11.55
N SER A 277 -3.16 2.19 11.99
CA SER A 277 -2.68 0.83 12.26
C SER A 277 -3.55 0.11 13.29
N LYS A 278 -4.10 0.84 14.27
CA LYS A 278 -5.06 0.28 15.22
C LYS A 278 -6.36 -0.16 14.56
N HIS A 279 -6.95 0.62 13.66
CA HIS A 279 -8.14 0.21 12.90
C HIS A 279 -7.85 -1.03 12.05
N TYR A 280 -6.66 -1.10 11.46
CA TYR A 280 -6.21 -2.28 10.74
C TYR A 280 -6.18 -3.52 11.65
N ALA A 281 -5.51 -3.40 12.82
CA ALA A 281 -5.45 -4.48 13.80
C ALA A 281 -6.84 -4.91 14.29
N ASP A 282 -7.71 -3.97 14.64
CA ASP A 282 -9.07 -4.25 15.13
C ASP A 282 -9.90 -5.03 14.09
N ASN A 283 -9.69 -4.78 12.78
CA ASN A 283 -10.35 -5.54 11.72
C ASN A 283 -9.80 -6.97 11.60
N LEU A 284 -8.49 -7.17 11.72
CA LEU A 284 -7.88 -8.50 11.73
C LEU A 284 -8.29 -9.29 13.00
N LEU A 285 -8.34 -8.65 14.15
CA LEU A 285 -8.73 -9.25 15.42
C LEU A 285 -10.16 -9.81 15.39
N LYS A 286 -11.08 -9.18 14.68
CA LYS A 286 -12.45 -9.72 14.50
C LYS A 286 -12.45 -11.12 13.88
N PHE A 287 -11.55 -11.40 12.95
CA PHE A 287 -11.40 -12.74 12.37
C PHE A 287 -10.69 -13.70 13.33
N ILE A 288 -9.61 -13.24 13.98
CA ILE A 288 -8.79 -14.04 14.89
C ILE A 288 -9.63 -14.49 16.10
N GLU A 289 -10.33 -13.57 16.76
CA GLU A 289 -11.06 -13.81 18.01
C GLU A 289 -12.39 -14.58 17.80
N ASN A 290 -12.91 -14.63 16.58
CA ASN A 290 -14.05 -15.48 16.21
C ASN A 290 -13.60 -16.88 15.67
N ALA A 291 -12.40 -17.29 15.99
CA ALA A 291 -11.80 -18.55 15.53
C ALA A 291 -12.24 -19.75 16.35
#